data_3f2415832ce0f6d7c45ba92206ddd5e0
#
_entry.id   3f2415832ce0f6d7c45ba92206ddd5e0
#
_cell.length_a   1.000
_cell.length_b   1.000
_cell.length_c   1.000
_cell.angle_alpha   90.00
_cell.angle_beta   90.00
_cell.angle_gamma   90.00
#
_symmetry.space_group_name_H-M   'P 1'
#
loop_
_entity.id
_entity.type
_entity.pdbx_description
1 polymer ?
#
loop_
_entity_poly.entity_id
_entity_poly.type
_entity_poly.pdbx_seq_one_letter_code
_entity_poly.pdbx_strand_id
1 'polypeptide(L)'
;MTDLSFHYDVLVIGSGAAGLSTALKLAPHVKVAVLSKGKIDDGSTNWAQGGIAAVLDAADSIESHVEDTLIAGAGLCKRDTVEFVARNAPNAIKWLDDLGIQLTRDPEGGNDQPFHLTREGGHSHRRIVHAADATGRAVQTTLQGEAAKHPNIRIFENYLAIDLVTDRKLGGEGRRCIGAYALDLTTGKVRSFNARTVVLATGGASKV
;
A
#
# COMPACT_ATOMS: atom_id res chain seq x y z
N MET A 1 1.07 32.77 16.85
CA MET A 1 1.99 31.75 16.34
C MET A 1 1.11 30.63 15.79
N THR A 2 1.08 30.41 14.48
CA THR A 2 0.39 29.27 13.90
C THR A 2 1.09 28.00 14.40
N ASP A 3 0.34 27.13 15.06
CA ASP A 3 0.85 25.84 15.52
C ASP A 3 1.43 25.09 14.30
N LEU A 4 2.72 24.81 14.36
CA LEU A 4 3.47 24.13 13.30
C LEU A 4 3.43 22.61 13.45
N SER A 5 2.65 22.12 14.41
CA SER A 5 2.56 20.70 14.75
C SER A 5 1.18 20.12 14.46
N PHE A 6 1.17 18.89 13.94
CA PHE A 6 -0.02 18.08 13.73
C PHE A 6 0.01 16.86 14.65
N HIS A 7 -1.17 16.43 15.13
CA HIS A 7 -1.30 15.32 16.05
C HIS A 7 -2.28 14.28 15.52
N TYR A 8 -1.80 13.04 15.38
CA TYR A 8 -2.57 11.89 14.90
C TYR A 8 -2.25 10.66 15.73
N ASP A 9 -3.10 9.64 15.66
CA ASP A 9 -2.78 8.34 16.27
C ASP A 9 -1.74 7.61 15.42
N VAL A 10 -1.91 7.66 14.09
CA VAL A 10 -1.01 7.02 13.12
C VAL A 10 -0.59 8.02 12.06
N LEU A 11 0.71 8.04 11.78
CA LEU A 11 1.31 8.72 10.64
C LEU A 11 1.78 7.69 9.62
N VAL A 12 1.24 7.76 8.41
CA VAL A 12 1.66 6.92 7.28
C VAL A 12 2.49 7.78 6.32
N ILE A 13 3.72 7.38 6.07
CA ILE A 13 4.63 8.06 5.14
C ILE A 13 4.63 7.28 3.83
N GLY A 14 3.94 7.80 2.84
CA GLY A 14 3.73 7.23 1.52
C GLY A 14 2.27 6.98 1.19
N SER A 15 1.84 7.39 -0.01
CA SER A 15 0.46 7.38 -0.52
C SER A 15 0.20 6.34 -1.61
N GLY A 16 1.08 5.36 -1.77
CA GLY A 16 0.87 4.22 -2.66
C GLY A 16 -0.06 3.17 -2.06
N ALA A 17 -0.23 2.04 -2.76
CA ALA A 17 -1.13 0.95 -2.35
C ALA A 17 -0.94 0.52 -0.89
N ALA A 18 0.30 0.34 -0.44
CA ALA A 18 0.59 -0.07 0.94
C ALA A 18 0.13 0.97 1.97
N GLY A 19 0.45 2.25 1.73
CA GLY A 19 0.09 3.34 2.64
C GLY A 19 -1.41 3.57 2.72
N LEU A 20 -2.09 3.66 1.58
CA LEU A 20 -3.54 3.87 1.55
C LEU A 20 -4.32 2.68 2.09
N SER A 21 -3.90 1.44 1.78
CA SER A 21 -4.52 0.23 2.35
C SER A 21 -4.37 0.20 3.87
N THR A 22 -3.19 0.54 4.39
CA THR A 22 -2.95 0.62 5.83
C THR A 22 -3.83 1.70 6.47
N ALA A 23 -3.91 2.89 5.86
CA ALA A 23 -4.74 3.97 6.36
C ALA A 23 -6.22 3.58 6.41
N LEU A 24 -6.76 2.98 5.34
CA LEU A 24 -8.15 2.54 5.27
C LEU A 24 -8.48 1.46 6.31
N LYS A 25 -7.58 0.51 6.53
CA LYS A 25 -7.80 -0.55 7.53
C LYS A 25 -7.72 -0.03 8.97
N LEU A 26 -6.97 1.02 9.25
CA LEU A 26 -6.84 1.61 10.59
C LEU A 26 -7.90 2.68 10.89
N ALA A 27 -8.35 3.40 9.89
CA ALA A 27 -9.23 4.55 10.03
C ALA A 27 -10.57 4.31 10.75
N PRO A 28 -11.19 3.11 10.72
CA PRO A 28 -12.36 2.82 11.55
C PRO A 28 -12.11 2.97 13.07
N HIS A 29 -10.86 2.92 13.50
CA HIS A 29 -10.50 2.88 14.92
C HIS A 29 -9.69 4.09 15.40
N VAL A 30 -8.95 4.76 14.49
CA VAL A 30 -7.97 5.79 14.84
C VAL A 30 -7.90 6.90 13.79
N LYS A 31 -7.35 8.06 14.18
CA LYS A 31 -7.07 9.17 13.25
C LYS A 31 -5.73 8.94 12.55
N VAL A 32 -5.75 9.00 11.23
CA VAL A 32 -4.60 8.71 10.37
C VAL A 32 -4.22 9.94 9.54
N ALA A 33 -2.95 10.31 9.57
CA ALA A 33 -2.35 11.22 8.59
C ALA A 33 -1.60 10.39 7.54
N VAL A 34 -1.78 10.73 6.26
CA VAL A 34 -1.01 10.16 5.15
C VAL A 34 -0.20 11.27 4.50
N LEU A 35 1.13 11.11 4.43
CA LEU A 35 2.01 12.05 3.74
C LEU A 35 2.31 11.53 2.33
N SER A 36 2.14 12.40 1.34
CA SER A 36 2.61 12.21 -0.03
C SER A 36 3.66 13.25 -0.38
N LYS A 37 4.79 12.81 -0.91
CA LYS A 37 5.89 13.67 -1.35
C LYS A 37 5.47 14.64 -2.48
N GLY A 38 4.65 14.16 -3.40
CA GLY A 38 4.03 14.92 -4.48
C GLY A 38 2.52 14.84 -4.39
N LYS A 39 1.86 14.77 -5.55
CA LYS A 39 0.45 14.45 -5.60
C LYS A 39 0.23 12.99 -5.17
N ILE A 40 -0.97 12.70 -4.72
CA ILE A 40 -1.30 11.37 -4.17
C ILE A 40 -1.15 10.25 -5.20
N ASP A 41 -1.30 10.55 -6.48
CA ASP A 41 -1.22 9.63 -7.61
C ASP A 41 0.14 9.60 -8.32
N ASP A 42 1.14 10.34 -7.83
CA ASP A 42 2.50 10.34 -8.41
C ASP A 42 3.29 9.06 -8.10
N GLY A 43 2.77 8.19 -7.23
CA GLY A 43 3.46 6.97 -6.77
C GLY A 43 3.50 5.85 -7.82
N SER A 44 4.43 4.89 -7.62
CA SER A 44 4.63 3.75 -8.53
C SER A 44 3.38 2.89 -8.73
N THR A 45 2.46 2.87 -7.76
CA THR A 45 1.19 2.14 -7.88
C THR A 45 0.39 2.60 -9.09
N ASN A 46 0.28 3.89 -9.32
CA ASN A 46 -0.48 4.44 -10.44
C ASN A 46 0.07 4.04 -11.81
N TRP A 47 1.35 3.74 -11.89
CA TRP A 47 2.06 3.38 -13.12
C TRP A 47 2.23 1.88 -13.33
N ALA A 48 1.83 1.05 -12.37
CA ALA A 48 1.92 -0.39 -12.47
C ALA A 48 0.93 -0.91 -13.53
N GLN A 49 1.45 -1.61 -14.54
CA GLN A 49 0.66 -2.17 -15.66
C GLN A 49 0.26 -3.62 -15.40
N GLY A 50 1.11 -4.39 -14.73
CA GLY A 50 0.83 -5.78 -14.39
C GLY A 50 -0.35 -5.96 -13.44
N GLY A 51 -0.81 -7.20 -13.31
CA GLY A 51 -1.88 -7.54 -12.39
C GLY A 51 -1.38 -7.89 -10.98
N ILE A 52 -2.24 -8.50 -10.21
CA ILE A 52 -1.98 -8.95 -8.84
C ILE A 52 -2.08 -10.47 -8.80
N ALA A 53 -1.01 -11.14 -8.36
CA ALA A 53 -0.99 -12.60 -8.26
C ALA A 53 -1.76 -13.07 -7.02
N ALA A 54 -2.72 -13.97 -7.22
CA ALA A 54 -3.45 -14.65 -6.16
C ALA A 54 -3.92 -16.04 -6.62
N VAL A 55 -3.81 -17.03 -5.75
CA VAL A 55 -4.33 -18.38 -6.02
C VAL A 55 -5.83 -18.35 -5.77
N LEU A 56 -6.60 -18.31 -6.86
CA LEU A 56 -8.06 -18.25 -6.85
C LEU A 56 -8.71 -19.42 -7.59
N ASP A 57 -7.97 -20.05 -8.50
CA ASP A 57 -8.41 -21.20 -9.28
C ASP A 57 -8.08 -22.52 -8.55
N ALA A 58 -9.01 -23.46 -8.53
CA ALA A 58 -8.83 -24.79 -7.93
C ALA A 58 -7.73 -25.64 -8.62
N ALA A 59 -7.38 -25.33 -9.86
CA ALA A 59 -6.28 -25.97 -10.59
C ALA A 59 -4.89 -25.47 -10.16
N ASP A 60 -4.82 -24.38 -9.36
CA ASP A 60 -3.58 -23.82 -8.83
C ASP A 60 -3.42 -24.13 -7.33
N SER A 61 -2.23 -23.88 -6.77
CA SER A 61 -1.96 -24.08 -5.35
C SER A 61 -1.04 -23.01 -4.78
N ILE A 62 -1.17 -22.76 -3.48
CA ILE A 62 -0.27 -21.86 -2.74
C ILE A 62 1.18 -22.32 -2.89
N GLU A 63 1.44 -23.62 -2.79
CA GLU A 63 2.80 -24.18 -2.92
C GLU A 63 3.39 -23.92 -4.31
N SER A 64 2.60 -24.11 -5.38
CA SER A 64 3.03 -23.77 -6.74
C SER A 64 3.38 -22.28 -6.87
N HIS A 65 2.57 -21.38 -6.28
CA HIS A 65 2.85 -19.94 -6.29
C HIS A 65 4.12 -19.60 -5.49
N VAL A 66 4.33 -20.26 -4.37
CA VAL A 66 5.55 -20.08 -3.54
C VAL A 66 6.80 -20.49 -4.32
N GLU A 67 6.79 -21.68 -4.95
CA GLU A 67 7.92 -22.17 -5.74
C GLU A 67 8.24 -21.25 -6.93
N ASP A 68 7.23 -20.85 -7.69
CA ASP A 68 7.41 -19.88 -8.79
C ASP A 68 8.08 -18.59 -8.29
N THR A 69 7.65 -18.08 -7.12
CA THR A 69 8.20 -16.86 -6.53
C THR A 69 9.64 -17.03 -6.07
N LEU A 70 9.97 -18.18 -5.47
CA LEU A 70 11.33 -18.48 -5.02
C LEU A 70 12.30 -18.62 -6.21
N ILE A 71 11.85 -19.27 -7.28
CA ILE A 71 12.62 -19.41 -8.52
C ILE A 71 12.89 -18.04 -9.14
N ALA A 72 11.84 -17.22 -9.31
CA ALA A 72 11.97 -15.89 -9.88
C ALA A 72 12.84 -14.95 -9.00
N GLY A 73 12.78 -15.13 -7.69
CA GLY A 73 13.54 -14.35 -6.71
C GLY A 73 15.02 -14.73 -6.60
N ALA A 74 15.46 -15.80 -7.28
CA ALA A 74 16.86 -16.18 -7.42
C ALA A 74 17.68 -16.18 -6.09
N GLY A 75 17.08 -16.66 -5.00
CA GLY A 75 17.70 -16.74 -3.68
C GLY A 75 17.55 -15.50 -2.79
N LEU A 76 16.90 -14.42 -3.26
CA LEU A 76 16.66 -13.21 -2.47
C LEU A 76 15.42 -13.30 -1.57
N CYS A 77 14.55 -14.29 -1.82
CA CYS A 77 13.31 -14.44 -1.08
C CYS A 77 13.48 -15.23 0.22
N LYS A 78 12.71 -14.85 1.23
CA LYS A 78 12.49 -15.66 2.43
C LYS A 78 11.22 -16.46 2.24
N ARG A 79 11.30 -17.79 2.29
CA ARG A 79 10.18 -18.72 2.04
C ARG A 79 8.97 -18.42 2.93
N ASP A 80 9.17 -18.25 4.23
CA ASP A 80 8.11 -17.94 5.19
C ASP A 80 7.34 -16.67 4.85
N THR A 81 8.05 -15.64 4.38
CA THR A 81 7.44 -14.38 3.92
C THR A 81 6.65 -14.58 2.63
N VAL A 82 7.19 -15.35 1.67
CA VAL A 82 6.49 -15.67 0.41
C VAL A 82 5.22 -16.46 0.69
N GLU A 83 5.28 -17.49 1.55
CA GLU A 83 4.11 -18.28 1.96
C GLU A 83 3.04 -17.40 2.63
N PHE A 84 3.45 -16.52 3.54
CA PHE A 84 2.54 -15.58 4.18
C PHE A 84 1.81 -14.70 3.15
N VAL A 85 2.53 -14.12 2.20
CA VAL A 85 1.95 -13.27 1.15
C VAL A 85 1.02 -14.08 0.25
N ALA A 86 1.46 -15.25 -0.26
CA ALA A 86 0.67 -16.08 -1.15
C ALA A 86 -0.64 -16.56 -0.51
N ARG A 87 -0.59 -16.98 0.78
CA ARG A 87 -1.79 -17.42 1.52
C ARG A 87 -2.80 -16.29 1.79
N ASN A 88 -2.33 -15.06 1.94
CA ASN A 88 -3.21 -13.92 2.23
C ASN A 88 -3.67 -13.17 0.98
N ALA A 89 -3.11 -13.44 -0.19
CA ALA A 89 -3.45 -12.77 -1.44
C ALA A 89 -4.95 -12.87 -1.82
N PRO A 90 -5.63 -14.04 -1.70
CA PRO A 90 -7.07 -14.13 -1.99
C PRO A 90 -7.91 -13.16 -1.15
N ASN A 91 -7.62 -13.05 0.15
CA ASN A 91 -8.31 -12.10 1.03
C ASN A 91 -8.04 -10.64 0.67
N ALA A 92 -6.82 -10.35 0.20
CA ALA A 92 -6.48 -9.01 -0.27
C ALA A 92 -7.24 -8.66 -1.55
N ILE A 93 -7.34 -9.58 -2.51
CA ILE A 93 -8.14 -9.39 -3.74
C ILE A 93 -9.62 -9.17 -3.40
N LYS A 94 -10.18 -10.04 -2.52
CA LYS A 94 -11.56 -9.86 -2.08
C LYS A 94 -11.79 -8.49 -1.45
N TRP A 95 -10.92 -8.04 -0.58
CA TRP A 95 -11.02 -6.72 0.04
C TRP A 95 -10.97 -5.58 -0.98
N LEU A 96 -10.10 -5.66 -1.99
CA LEU A 96 -10.02 -4.69 -3.07
C LEU A 96 -11.31 -4.68 -3.90
N ASP A 97 -11.86 -5.85 -4.19
CA ASP A 97 -13.14 -6.00 -4.90
C ASP A 97 -14.31 -5.41 -4.09
N ASP A 98 -14.36 -5.70 -2.78
CA ASP A 98 -15.36 -5.13 -1.85
C ASP A 98 -15.27 -3.58 -1.79
N LEU A 99 -14.10 -2.99 -2.02
CA LEU A 99 -13.91 -1.54 -2.16
C LEU A 99 -14.39 -0.99 -3.52
N GLY A 100 -14.78 -1.85 -4.46
CA GLY A 100 -15.32 -1.45 -5.75
C GLY A 100 -14.28 -1.25 -6.86
N ILE A 101 -13.09 -1.84 -6.73
CA ILE A 101 -12.13 -1.86 -7.85
C ILE A 101 -12.75 -2.63 -9.01
N GLN A 102 -12.69 -2.04 -10.21
CA GLN A 102 -13.21 -2.65 -11.42
C GLN A 102 -12.23 -3.69 -11.97
N LEU A 103 -12.16 -4.86 -11.31
CA LEU A 103 -11.39 -6.00 -11.78
C LEU A 103 -12.09 -6.67 -12.95
N THR A 104 -11.32 -7.15 -13.95
CA THR A 104 -11.86 -7.84 -15.11
C THR A 104 -12.50 -9.15 -14.68
N ARG A 105 -13.80 -9.31 -15.03
CA ARG A 105 -14.59 -10.49 -14.71
C ARG A 105 -14.48 -11.52 -15.81
N ASP A 106 -14.58 -12.79 -15.42
CA ASP A 106 -14.74 -13.90 -16.36
C ASP A 106 -16.24 -14.14 -16.59
N PRO A 107 -16.76 -13.98 -17.82
CA PRO A 107 -18.17 -14.22 -18.11
C PRO A 107 -18.63 -15.66 -17.85
N GLU A 108 -17.71 -16.63 -17.93
CA GLU A 108 -17.96 -18.05 -17.75
C GLU A 108 -17.58 -18.56 -16.35
N GLY A 109 -16.92 -17.71 -15.55
CA GLY A 109 -16.29 -18.12 -14.27
C GLY A 109 -17.25 -18.37 -13.11
N GLY A 110 -18.51 -18.00 -13.21
CA GLY A 110 -19.50 -18.21 -12.14
C GLY A 110 -19.14 -17.46 -10.83
N ASN A 111 -19.77 -17.90 -9.72
CA ASN A 111 -19.57 -17.28 -8.40
C ASN A 111 -18.26 -17.72 -7.73
N ASP A 112 -17.77 -18.92 -8.04
CA ASP A 112 -16.59 -19.49 -7.39
C ASP A 112 -15.29 -18.92 -7.93
N GLN A 113 -15.28 -18.51 -9.21
CA GLN A 113 -14.14 -17.88 -9.87
C GLN A 113 -14.63 -16.70 -10.75
N PRO A 114 -14.93 -15.53 -10.14
CA PRO A 114 -15.55 -14.42 -10.87
C PRO A 114 -14.55 -13.60 -11.71
N PHE A 115 -13.23 -13.80 -11.56
CA PHE A 115 -12.20 -12.99 -12.20
C PHE A 115 -11.59 -13.69 -13.39
N HIS A 116 -11.38 -12.94 -14.47
CA HIS A 116 -10.54 -13.38 -15.56
C HIS A 116 -9.08 -13.39 -15.10
N LEU A 117 -8.45 -14.58 -15.14
CA LEU A 117 -7.07 -14.77 -14.74
C LEU A 117 -6.14 -14.87 -15.95
N THR A 118 -5.03 -14.14 -15.92
CA THR A 118 -3.96 -14.27 -16.89
C THR A 118 -2.73 -14.97 -16.30
N ARG A 119 -1.81 -15.37 -17.17
CA ARG A 119 -0.50 -15.91 -16.78
C ARG A 119 0.58 -15.00 -17.32
N GLU A 120 1.40 -14.47 -16.43
CA GLU A 120 2.57 -13.65 -16.78
C GLU A 120 3.87 -14.46 -16.62
N GLY A 121 4.99 -13.88 -17.03
CA GLY A 121 6.31 -14.50 -16.90
C GLY A 121 6.64 -14.87 -15.45
N GLY A 122 7.27 -16.02 -15.27
CA GLY A 122 7.61 -16.54 -13.94
C GLY A 122 6.48 -17.29 -13.22
N HIS A 123 5.26 -17.33 -13.77
CA HIS A 123 4.13 -18.07 -13.21
C HIS A 123 3.84 -19.36 -13.98
N SER A 124 3.68 -20.46 -13.27
CA SER A 124 3.29 -21.76 -13.86
C SER A 124 1.80 -21.87 -14.15
N HIS A 125 0.96 -21.12 -13.42
CA HIS A 125 -0.51 -21.12 -13.53
C HIS A 125 -1.07 -19.74 -13.87
N ARG A 126 -2.33 -19.70 -14.30
CA ARG A 126 -3.11 -18.48 -14.42
C ARG A 126 -3.53 -18.04 -13.03
N ARG A 127 -2.96 -16.96 -12.51
CA ARG A 127 -3.27 -16.45 -11.17
C ARG A 127 -3.22 -14.93 -11.08
N ILE A 128 -3.10 -14.27 -12.23
CA ILE A 128 -2.98 -12.80 -12.25
C ILE A 128 -4.35 -12.18 -12.45
N VAL A 129 -4.85 -11.53 -11.40
CA VAL A 129 -6.05 -10.69 -11.45
C VAL A 129 -5.66 -9.32 -11.99
N HIS A 130 -6.46 -8.75 -12.88
CA HIS A 130 -6.13 -7.50 -13.53
C HIS A 130 -7.36 -6.61 -13.73
N ALA A 131 -7.14 -5.33 -14.01
CA ALA A 131 -8.16 -4.35 -14.38
C ALA A 131 -7.80 -3.78 -15.76
N ALA A 132 -8.28 -4.42 -16.84
CA ALA A 132 -7.87 -4.11 -18.20
C ALA A 132 -6.34 -3.94 -18.31
N ASP A 133 -5.84 -2.85 -18.90
CA ASP A 133 -4.41 -2.60 -19.09
C ASP A 133 -3.79 -1.67 -18.02
N ALA A 134 -4.52 -1.37 -16.95
CA ALA A 134 -4.12 -0.35 -15.98
C ALA A 134 -4.48 -0.72 -14.53
N THR A 135 -4.13 -1.93 -14.10
CA THR A 135 -4.45 -2.45 -12.77
C THR A 135 -3.99 -1.51 -11.66
N GLY A 136 -2.77 -1.00 -11.74
CA GLY A 136 -2.23 -0.08 -10.74
C GLY A 136 -3.02 1.22 -10.63
N ARG A 137 -3.46 1.78 -11.75
CA ARG A 137 -4.32 2.97 -11.76
C ARG A 137 -5.67 2.70 -11.12
N ALA A 138 -6.31 1.56 -11.43
CA ALA A 138 -7.58 1.18 -10.82
C ALA A 138 -7.44 1.04 -9.29
N VAL A 139 -6.38 0.37 -8.82
CA VAL A 139 -6.06 0.25 -7.40
C VAL A 139 -5.85 1.62 -6.77
N GLN A 140 -4.98 2.46 -7.35
CA GLN A 140 -4.66 3.79 -6.80
C GLN A 140 -5.90 4.67 -6.71
N THR A 141 -6.68 4.75 -7.80
CA THR A 141 -7.87 5.62 -7.86
C THR A 141 -8.93 5.20 -6.83
N THR A 142 -9.17 3.89 -6.68
CA THR A 142 -10.16 3.39 -5.71
C THR A 142 -9.69 3.64 -4.28
N LEU A 143 -8.45 3.26 -3.93
CA LEU A 143 -7.92 3.47 -2.58
C LEU A 143 -7.88 4.95 -2.19
N GLN A 144 -7.47 5.81 -3.12
CA GLN A 144 -7.46 7.27 -2.94
C GLN A 144 -8.87 7.82 -2.72
N GLY A 145 -9.82 7.39 -3.55
CA GLY A 145 -11.22 7.82 -3.46
C GLY A 145 -11.86 7.44 -2.13
N GLU A 146 -11.63 6.22 -1.66
CA GLU A 146 -12.13 5.76 -0.35
C GLU A 146 -11.43 6.46 0.83
N ALA A 147 -10.12 6.65 0.74
CA ALA A 147 -9.37 7.38 1.77
C ALA A 147 -9.83 8.85 1.88
N ALA A 148 -10.10 9.51 0.77
CA ALA A 148 -10.56 10.90 0.75
C ALA A 148 -11.96 11.10 1.36
N LYS A 149 -12.81 10.07 1.31
CA LYS A 149 -14.17 10.10 1.90
C LYS A 149 -14.16 9.81 3.41
N HIS A 150 -13.08 9.18 3.92
CA HIS A 150 -13.06 8.69 5.30
C HIS A 150 -12.77 9.81 6.31
N PRO A 151 -13.65 10.10 7.29
CA PRO A 151 -13.51 11.26 8.19
C PRO A 151 -12.26 11.21 9.08
N ASN A 152 -11.72 10.02 9.35
CA ASN A 152 -10.53 9.83 10.18
C ASN A 152 -9.22 9.80 9.38
N ILE A 153 -9.25 9.96 8.05
CA ILE A 153 -8.05 10.03 7.21
C ILE A 153 -7.85 11.47 6.75
N ARG A 154 -6.65 12.00 6.95
CA ARG A 154 -6.22 13.25 6.35
C ARG A 154 -4.99 13.04 5.49
N ILE A 155 -5.11 13.40 4.22
CA ILE A 155 -4.03 13.31 3.24
C ILE A 155 -3.34 14.66 3.14
N PHE A 156 -2.02 14.63 3.16
CA PHE A 156 -1.14 15.79 3.00
C PHE A 156 -0.28 15.58 1.75
N GLU A 157 -0.63 16.25 0.68
CA GLU A 157 0.14 16.26 -0.56
C GLU A 157 1.25 17.30 -0.52
N ASN A 158 2.32 17.07 -1.26
CA ASN A 158 3.50 17.91 -1.32
C ASN A 158 4.20 18.07 0.05
N TYR A 159 4.20 17.01 0.84
CA TYR A 159 4.90 16.94 2.11
C TYR A 159 6.03 15.90 2.03
N LEU A 160 7.27 16.37 1.96
CA LEU A 160 8.46 15.53 1.96
C LEU A 160 8.86 15.19 3.39
N ALA A 161 8.74 13.93 3.79
CA ALA A 161 9.27 13.48 5.07
C ALA A 161 10.80 13.61 5.08
N ILE A 162 11.33 14.38 6.04
CA ILE A 162 12.77 14.68 6.14
C ILE A 162 13.45 13.70 7.09
N ASP A 163 12.83 13.49 8.26
CA ASP A 163 13.44 12.73 9.33
C ASP A 163 12.40 12.21 10.31
N LEU A 164 12.67 11.07 10.94
CA LEU A 164 11.85 10.52 12.00
C LEU A 164 12.19 11.16 13.34
N VAL A 165 11.18 11.52 14.09
CA VAL A 165 11.31 11.99 15.47
C VAL A 165 11.28 10.80 16.40
N THR A 166 12.36 10.59 17.14
CA THR A 166 12.46 9.53 18.14
C THR A 166 12.67 10.13 19.53
N ASP A 167 12.26 9.39 20.57
CA ASP A 167 12.50 9.80 21.97
C ASP A 167 13.97 10.20 22.18
N ARG A 168 14.89 9.45 21.57
CA ARG A 168 16.34 9.68 21.68
C ARG A 168 16.80 11.02 21.10
N LYS A 169 16.21 11.44 19.97
CA LYS A 169 16.51 12.74 19.35
C LYS A 169 16.05 13.92 20.21
N LEU A 170 15.06 13.67 21.08
CA LEU A 170 14.57 14.68 22.02
C LEU A 170 15.23 14.61 23.39
N GLY A 171 16.34 13.86 23.54
CA GLY A 171 17.08 13.74 24.78
C GLY A 171 16.54 12.68 25.77
N GLY A 172 15.59 11.87 25.36
CA GLY A 172 15.09 10.73 26.12
C GLY A 172 15.94 9.46 25.94
N GLU A 173 15.76 8.48 26.81
CA GLU A 173 16.45 7.18 26.75
C GLU A 173 15.69 6.14 25.90
N GLY A 174 14.48 6.43 25.47
CA GLY A 174 13.61 5.54 24.72
C GLY A 174 14.06 5.30 23.28
N ARG A 175 13.46 4.25 22.66
CA ARG A 175 13.67 3.91 21.24
C ARG A 175 12.41 4.08 20.39
N ARG A 176 11.39 4.74 20.93
CA ARG A 176 10.12 4.93 20.23
C ARG A 176 10.26 5.99 19.14
N CYS A 177 9.67 5.71 17.99
CA CYS A 177 9.37 6.72 16.99
C CYS A 177 8.03 7.37 17.35
N ILE A 178 8.03 8.69 17.52
CA ILE A 178 6.89 9.48 17.98
C ILE A 178 6.39 10.48 16.94
N GLY A 179 6.91 10.41 15.72
CA GLY A 179 6.50 11.27 14.63
C GLY A 179 7.56 11.42 13.53
N ALA A 180 7.37 12.44 12.72
CA ALA A 180 8.31 12.84 11.67
C ALA A 180 8.32 14.35 11.47
N TYR A 181 9.45 14.87 11.00
CA TYR A 181 9.51 16.19 10.36
C TYR A 181 9.25 16.04 8.88
N ALA A 182 8.39 16.91 8.35
CA ALA A 182 8.12 16.98 6.93
C ALA A 182 8.23 18.43 6.41
N LEU A 183 8.81 18.58 5.24
CA LEU A 183 8.86 19.84 4.52
C LEU A 183 7.58 19.98 3.71
N ASP A 184 6.81 21.01 3.99
CA ASP A 184 5.73 21.48 3.13
C ASP A 184 6.36 22.15 1.89
N LEU A 185 6.34 21.47 0.76
CA LEU A 185 6.95 21.93 -0.49
C LEU A 185 6.24 23.16 -1.08
N THR A 186 5.00 23.42 -0.67
CA THR A 186 4.25 24.60 -1.14
C THR A 186 4.69 25.87 -0.42
N THR A 187 4.98 25.76 0.88
CA THR A 187 5.31 26.92 1.70
C THR A 187 6.80 27.02 2.06
N GLY A 188 7.58 25.98 1.79
CA GLY A 188 9.00 25.87 2.20
C GLY A 188 9.19 25.73 3.72
N LYS A 189 8.13 25.44 4.48
CA LYS A 189 8.20 25.36 5.95
C LYS A 189 8.26 23.91 6.41
N VAL A 190 9.11 23.67 7.41
CA VAL A 190 9.14 22.39 8.11
C VAL A 190 7.98 22.31 9.10
N ARG A 191 7.28 21.17 9.10
CA ARG A 191 6.18 20.84 9.99
C ARG A 191 6.53 19.61 10.82
N SER A 192 6.04 19.56 12.04
CA SER A 192 6.14 18.39 12.91
C SER A 192 4.83 17.62 12.85
N PHE A 193 4.91 16.32 12.55
CA PHE A 193 3.80 15.37 12.64
C PHE A 193 4.05 14.44 13.81
N ASN A 194 3.30 14.62 14.89
CA ASN A 194 3.38 13.80 16.08
C ASN A 194 2.38 12.65 15.97
N ALA A 195 2.82 11.43 16.23
CA ALA A 195 1.97 10.24 16.16
C ALA A 195 2.41 9.17 17.16
N ARG A 196 1.45 8.36 17.62
CA ARG A 196 1.73 7.21 18.51
C ARG A 196 2.43 6.08 17.73
N THR A 197 2.16 5.99 16.43
CA THR A 197 2.74 4.99 15.52
C THR A 197 3.09 5.66 14.20
N VAL A 198 4.25 5.34 13.66
CA VAL A 198 4.69 5.78 12.32
C VAL A 198 4.85 4.55 11.43
N VAL A 199 4.21 4.59 10.27
CA VAL A 199 4.28 3.56 9.24
C VAL A 199 5.10 4.08 8.06
N LEU A 200 6.17 3.38 7.70
CA LEU A 200 6.95 3.66 6.50
C LEU A 200 6.39 2.84 5.33
N ALA A 201 5.74 3.52 4.40
CA ALA A 201 5.17 2.95 3.16
C ALA A 201 5.72 3.67 1.93
N THR A 202 7.00 4.04 1.99
CA THR A 202 7.69 4.94 1.04
C THR A 202 8.00 4.31 -0.31
N GLY A 203 7.73 3.01 -0.49
CA GLY A 203 8.10 2.27 -1.69
C GLY A 203 9.61 2.02 -1.77
N GLY A 204 10.09 1.75 -2.97
CA GLY A 204 11.51 1.52 -3.23
C GLY A 204 12.30 2.82 -3.45
N ALA A 205 13.64 2.70 -3.47
CA ALA A 205 14.58 3.81 -3.66
C ALA A 205 14.83 4.17 -5.15
N SER A 206 13.89 3.87 -6.04
CA SER A 206 14.03 4.04 -7.49
C SER A 206 14.01 5.50 -7.97
N LYS A 207 13.67 6.44 -7.11
CA LYS A 207 13.68 7.89 -7.37
C LYS A 207 14.23 8.64 -6.16
N VAL A 208 15.47 8.45 -5.85
CA VAL A 208 16.24 9.21 -4.86
C VAL A 208 17.01 10.29 -5.59
#